data_26a55ffe913dcb7dc4996ddf1a409db2
#
_entry.id   26a55ffe913dcb7dc4996ddf1a409db2
#
_cell.length_a   1.000
_cell.length_b   1.000
_cell.length_c   1.000
_cell.angle_alpha   90.00
_cell.angle_beta   90.00
_cell.angle_gamma   90.00
#
_symmetry.space_group_name_H-M   'P 1'
#
loop_
_entity.id
_entity.type
_entity.pdbx_description
1 polymer ?
#
loop_
_entity_poly.entity_id
_entity_poly.type
_entity_poly.pdbx_seq_one_letter_code
_entity_poly.pdbx_strand_id
1 'polypeptide(L)'
;MKFKMFSVIVGTESCIASCPFCVSGVKPNEENLKERKINWRNLKIAGNLANRSGIDTVMLTSRGEPTLFPEQISEYLKHLREFNFPFVELQSNCIPIALNKEKYEGYLKEWYEEGLTTITISVVSNRPEVNQKIYMPNSDKYIDLTDLIKYLHSFGFSLRLTCVCCKNMMDT
;
A
#
# COMPACT_ATOMS: atom_id res chain seq x y z
N MET A 1 27.51 2.89 1.98
CA MET A 1 26.15 2.94 1.38
C MET A 1 25.19 3.23 2.52
N LYS A 2 24.34 4.25 2.44
CA LYS A 2 23.37 4.59 3.49
C LYS A 2 22.01 4.06 3.09
N PHE A 3 21.48 3.08 3.82
CA PHE A 3 20.11 2.60 3.64
C PHE A 3 19.14 3.66 4.17
N LYS A 4 18.02 3.86 3.47
CA LYS A 4 17.04 4.89 3.86
C LYS A 4 15.66 4.32 4.21
N MET A 5 15.40 3.07 3.81
CA MET A 5 14.08 2.46 3.94
C MET A 5 14.20 0.97 4.22
N PHE A 6 13.31 0.48 5.06
CA PHE A 6 13.08 -0.93 5.32
C PHE A 6 11.73 -1.32 4.72
N SER A 7 11.70 -2.22 3.75
CA SER A 7 10.47 -2.66 3.10
C SER A 7 10.00 -3.99 3.66
N VAL A 8 8.71 -4.06 3.98
CA VAL A 8 8.00 -5.25 4.45
C VAL A 8 6.97 -5.65 3.41
N ILE A 9 6.99 -6.91 2.99
CA ILE A 9 6.07 -7.44 1.99
C ILE A 9 4.84 -8.00 2.67
N VAL A 10 3.68 -7.41 2.36
CA VAL A 10 2.35 -7.80 2.83
C VAL A 10 1.67 -8.69 1.80
N GLY A 11 0.95 -9.69 2.26
CA GLY A 11 0.08 -10.53 1.43
C GLY A 11 0.82 -11.41 0.44
N THR A 12 0.22 -11.53 -0.73
CA THR A 12 0.68 -12.41 -1.81
C THR A 12 0.88 -11.61 -3.11
N GLU A 13 0.87 -12.31 -4.23
CA GLU A 13 0.90 -11.73 -5.58
C GLU A 13 -0.50 -11.32 -6.09
N SER A 14 -1.54 -11.39 -5.25
CA SER A 14 -2.89 -11.00 -5.63
C SER A 14 -3.02 -9.48 -5.79
N CYS A 15 -3.67 -9.07 -6.86
CA CYS A 15 -3.94 -7.66 -7.14
C CYS A 15 -5.33 -7.50 -7.77
N ILE A 16 -5.97 -6.36 -7.55
CA ILE A 16 -7.25 -5.98 -8.19
C ILE A 16 -7.04 -5.29 -9.55
N ALA A 17 -5.79 -4.96 -9.91
CA ALA A 17 -5.45 -4.24 -11.12
C ALA A 17 -4.52 -5.04 -12.03
N SER A 18 -4.52 -4.73 -13.34
CA SER A 18 -3.69 -5.35 -14.39
C SER A 18 -2.78 -4.36 -15.08
N CYS A 19 -2.06 -3.54 -14.30
CA CYS A 19 -1.23 -2.45 -14.83
C CYS A 19 -0.18 -2.96 -15.83
N PRO A 20 -0.06 -2.39 -17.04
CA PRO A 20 0.91 -2.84 -18.05
C PRO A 20 2.36 -2.57 -17.67
N PHE A 21 2.59 -1.65 -16.73
CA PHE A 21 3.91 -1.33 -16.19
C PHE A 21 4.25 -2.08 -14.89
N CYS A 22 3.41 -3.03 -14.47
CA CYS A 22 3.61 -3.78 -13.22
C CYS A 22 4.90 -4.59 -13.27
N VAL A 23 5.86 -4.26 -12.41
CA VAL A 23 7.15 -4.97 -12.32
C VAL A 23 7.00 -6.42 -11.82
N SER A 24 5.91 -6.72 -11.12
CA SER A 24 5.62 -8.08 -10.65
C SER A 24 4.92 -8.94 -11.70
N GLY A 25 4.46 -8.36 -12.81
CA GLY A 25 3.72 -9.06 -13.86
C GLY A 25 2.43 -9.73 -13.39
N VAL A 26 1.89 -9.27 -12.27
CA VAL A 26 0.72 -9.86 -11.62
C VAL A 26 -0.52 -9.56 -12.43
N LYS A 27 -1.33 -10.60 -12.67
CA LYS A 27 -2.69 -10.47 -13.20
C LYS A 27 -3.68 -10.61 -12.04
N PRO A 28 -4.87 -9.99 -12.12
CA PRO A 28 -5.91 -10.19 -11.12
C PRO A 28 -6.16 -11.70 -10.94
N ASN A 29 -5.97 -12.17 -9.73
CA ASN A 29 -6.23 -13.55 -9.36
C ASN A 29 -6.81 -13.58 -7.96
N GLU A 30 -8.10 -13.85 -7.85
CA GLU A 30 -8.81 -13.96 -6.57
C GLU A 30 -8.49 -15.29 -5.85
N GLU A 31 -7.96 -16.29 -6.56
CA GLU A 31 -7.67 -17.61 -5.97
C GLU A 31 -6.50 -17.62 -5.00
N ASN A 32 -5.61 -16.63 -5.04
CA ASN A 32 -4.42 -16.53 -4.20
C ASN A 32 -4.57 -15.58 -3.00
N LEU A 33 -5.78 -15.40 -2.50
CA LEU A 33 -6.04 -14.62 -1.26
C LEU A 33 -5.58 -15.34 0.01
N LYS A 34 -4.96 -16.51 -0.10
CA LYS A 34 -4.43 -17.24 1.05
C LYS A 34 -3.20 -16.51 1.59
N GLU A 35 -3.35 -15.88 2.74
CA GLU A 35 -2.27 -15.16 3.41
C GLU A 35 -1.07 -16.06 3.66
N ARG A 36 0.12 -15.55 3.39
CA ARG A 36 1.36 -16.22 3.80
C ARG A 36 1.57 -16.01 5.29
N LYS A 37 1.96 -17.07 5.99
CA LYS A 37 2.34 -16.95 7.41
C LYS A 37 3.52 -15.99 7.55
N ILE A 38 3.39 -15.04 8.46
CA ILE A 38 4.45 -14.09 8.76
C ILE A 38 5.55 -14.81 9.54
N ASN A 39 6.81 -14.59 9.13
CA ASN A 39 7.96 -15.04 9.88
C ASN A 39 8.38 -13.95 10.89
N TRP A 40 7.77 -13.97 12.06
CA TRP A 40 8.01 -12.99 13.12
C TRP A 40 9.46 -12.90 13.58
N ARG A 41 10.16 -14.04 13.60
CA ARG A 41 11.59 -14.07 13.95
C ARG A 41 12.40 -13.26 12.93
N ASN A 42 12.15 -13.45 11.64
CA ASN A 42 12.86 -12.72 10.60
C ASN A 42 12.50 -11.22 10.60
N LEU A 43 11.23 -10.87 10.84
CA LEU A 43 10.80 -9.48 10.99
C LEU A 43 11.56 -8.81 12.14
N LYS A 44 11.66 -9.48 13.29
CA LYS A 44 12.37 -8.95 14.47
C LYS A 44 13.86 -8.75 14.20
N ILE A 45 14.50 -9.69 13.53
CA ILE A 45 15.92 -9.57 13.14
C ILE A 45 16.12 -8.39 12.19
N ALA A 46 15.28 -8.31 11.14
CA ALA A 46 15.38 -7.27 10.13
C ALA A 46 15.05 -5.88 10.69
N GLY A 47 14.03 -5.75 11.55
CA GLY A 47 13.69 -4.50 12.21
C GLY A 47 14.80 -3.99 13.13
N ASN A 48 15.42 -4.88 13.92
CA ASN A 48 16.58 -4.51 14.76
C ASN A 48 17.78 -4.07 13.90
N LEU A 49 18.03 -4.75 12.78
CA LEU A 49 19.10 -4.36 11.86
C LEU A 49 18.82 -3.01 11.22
N ALA A 50 17.59 -2.76 10.79
CA ALA A 50 17.16 -1.48 10.24
C ALA A 50 17.37 -0.34 11.24
N ASN A 51 16.92 -0.50 12.47
CA ASN A 51 17.13 0.48 13.54
C ASN A 51 18.61 0.78 13.79
N ARG A 52 19.44 -0.25 13.92
CA ARG A 52 20.90 -0.10 14.11
C ARG A 52 21.58 0.57 12.92
N SER A 53 20.99 0.45 11.72
CA SER A 53 21.50 1.10 10.51
C SER A 53 21.02 2.54 10.33
N GLY A 54 20.24 3.08 11.29
CA GLY A 54 19.72 4.44 11.26
C GLY A 54 18.66 4.63 10.18
N ILE A 55 17.88 3.58 9.88
CA ILE A 55 16.71 3.68 9.01
C ILE A 55 15.57 4.30 9.81
N ASP A 56 14.95 5.31 9.24
CA ASP A 56 13.83 6.05 9.83
C ASP A 56 12.47 5.73 9.21
N THR A 57 12.46 5.05 8.07
CA THR A 57 11.24 4.79 7.30
C THR A 57 11.03 3.30 7.07
N VAL A 58 9.86 2.80 7.46
CA VAL A 58 9.37 1.47 7.09
C VAL A 58 8.29 1.61 6.03
N MET A 59 8.36 0.81 4.99
CA MET A 59 7.34 0.77 3.94
C MET A 59 6.68 -0.60 3.89
N LEU A 60 5.39 -0.65 4.19
CA LEU A 60 4.53 -1.79 3.89
C LEU A 60 4.15 -1.74 2.41
N THR A 61 4.49 -2.77 1.68
CA THR A 61 4.21 -2.89 0.24
C THR A 61 3.85 -4.34 -0.10
N SER A 62 3.56 -4.64 -1.36
CA SER A 62 3.24 -5.99 -1.80
C SER A 62 3.82 -6.26 -3.17
N ARG A 63 3.87 -7.52 -3.55
CA ARG A 63 4.05 -7.93 -4.95
C ARG A 63 2.76 -7.79 -5.76
N GLY A 64 1.61 -7.66 -5.08
CA GLY A 64 0.30 -7.36 -5.61
C GLY A 64 -0.27 -6.08 -5.00
N GLU A 65 -1.45 -6.17 -4.37
CA GLU A 65 -2.10 -5.07 -3.67
C GLU A 65 -2.20 -5.38 -2.17
N PRO A 66 -1.47 -4.66 -1.30
CA PRO A 66 -1.42 -4.98 0.13
C PRO A 66 -2.77 -4.81 0.84
N THR A 67 -3.61 -3.89 0.40
CA THR A 67 -4.90 -3.65 1.05
C THR A 67 -5.93 -4.76 0.85
N LEU A 68 -5.64 -5.76 0.02
CA LEU A 68 -6.41 -7.00 -0.03
C LEU A 68 -6.22 -7.86 1.24
N PHE A 69 -5.20 -7.56 2.04
CA PHE A 69 -4.82 -8.29 3.26
C PHE A 69 -4.81 -7.34 4.49
N PRO A 70 -5.94 -6.72 4.83
CA PRO A 70 -5.99 -5.69 5.86
C PRO A 70 -5.62 -6.21 7.25
N GLU A 71 -6.00 -7.45 7.58
CA GLU A 71 -5.64 -8.10 8.84
C GLU A 71 -4.12 -8.24 8.99
N GLN A 72 -3.44 -8.63 7.91
CA GLN A 72 -1.99 -8.78 7.92
C GLN A 72 -1.27 -7.43 8.04
N ILE A 73 -1.84 -6.35 7.48
CA ILE A 73 -1.33 -4.99 7.71
C ILE A 73 -1.41 -4.65 9.20
N SER A 74 -2.57 -4.88 9.83
CA SER A 74 -2.76 -4.66 11.26
C SER A 74 -1.74 -5.43 12.10
N GLU A 75 -1.51 -6.71 11.78
CA GLU A 75 -0.52 -7.53 12.50
C GLU A 75 0.91 -6.97 12.35
N TYR A 76 1.31 -6.57 11.14
CA TYR A 76 2.62 -5.96 10.92
C TYR A 76 2.78 -4.66 11.70
N LEU A 77 1.76 -3.78 11.69
CA LEU A 77 1.82 -2.50 12.39
C LEU A 77 2.00 -2.70 13.90
N LYS A 78 1.24 -3.61 14.52
CA LYS A 78 1.38 -3.96 15.95
C LYS A 78 2.82 -4.36 16.32
N HIS A 79 3.46 -5.17 15.48
CA HIS A 79 4.84 -5.60 15.72
C HIS A 79 5.88 -4.53 15.40
N LEU A 80 5.62 -3.67 14.41
CA LEU A 80 6.54 -2.59 14.02
C LEU A 80 6.65 -1.50 15.10
N ARG A 81 5.64 -1.34 15.97
CA ARG A 81 5.70 -0.40 17.11
C ARG A 81 6.88 -0.68 18.06
N GLU A 82 7.31 -1.94 18.19
CA GLU A 82 8.45 -2.30 19.05
C GLU A 82 9.76 -1.59 18.63
N PHE A 83 9.86 -1.16 17.37
CA PHE A 83 11.06 -0.57 16.80
C PHE A 83 11.06 0.96 16.80
N ASN A 84 9.92 1.62 17.08
CA ASN A 84 9.76 3.07 17.12
C ASN A 84 10.24 3.78 15.84
N PHE A 85 9.94 3.24 14.66
CA PHE A 85 10.23 3.94 13.41
C PHE A 85 9.39 5.22 13.31
N PRO A 86 10.02 6.40 13.05
CA PRO A 86 9.30 7.66 12.98
C PRO A 86 8.33 7.73 11.79
N PHE A 87 8.61 7.00 10.71
CA PHE A 87 7.77 6.96 9.53
C PHE A 87 7.41 5.53 9.16
N VAL A 88 6.11 5.24 9.16
CA VAL A 88 5.56 3.98 8.66
C VAL A 88 4.63 4.31 7.51
N GLU A 89 4.90 3.75 6.35
CA GLU A 89 4.23 4.06 5.09
C GLU A 89 3.58 2.80 4.51
N LEU A 90 2.36 2.93 4.01
CA LEU A 90 1.67 1.91 3.21
C LEU A 90 1.62 2.34 1.75
N GLN A 91 2.23 1.56 0.86
CA GLN A 91 2.17 1.80 -0.59
C GLN A 91 1.10 0.93 -1.23
N SER A 92 0.09 1.56 -1.84
CA SER A 92 -1.10 0.91 -2.38
C SER A 92 -1.63 1.64 -3.62
N ASN A 93 -2.39 0.93 -4.47
CA ASN A 93 -3.24 1.58 -5.46
C ASN A 93 -4.54 2.14 -4.84
N CYS A 94 -4.84 1.79 -3.60
CA CYS A 94 -6.00 2.22 -2.80
C CYS A 94 -7.37 1.92 -3.44
N ILE A 95 -7.44 1.14 -4.52
CA ILE A 95 -8.70 0.79 -5.18
C ILE A 95 -9.63 0.02 -4.22
N PRO A 96 -9.16 -1.02 -3.48
CA PRO A 96 -10.00 -1.72 -2.51
C PRO A 96 -10.59 -0.80 -1.44
N ILE A 97 -9.80 0.13 -0.91
CA ILE A 97 -10.25 1.11 0.10
C ILE A 97 -11.34 2.02 -0.48
N ALA A 98 -11.09 2.59 -1.67
CA ALA A 98 -12.00 3.55 -2.28
C ALA A 98 -13.34 2.93 -2.67
N LEU A 99 -13.32 1.68 -3.14
CA LEU A 99 -14.54 0.96 -3.56
C LEU A 99 -15.35 0.41 -2.37
N ASN A 100 -14.74 0.26 -1.20
CA ASN A 100 -15.41 -0.32 -0.03
C ASN A 100 -15.01 0.40 1.28
N LYS A 101 -15.29 1.71 1.33
CA LYS A 101 -14.95 2.58 2.46
C LYS A 101 -15.47 2.05 3.79
N GLU A 102 -16.70 1.53 3.81
CA GLU A 102 -17.33 0.99 5.00
C GLU A 102 -16.53 -0.18 5.62
N LYS A 103 -16.05 -1.11 4.78
CA LYS A 103 -15.19 -2.20 5.22
C LYS A 103 -13.87 -1.69 5.83
N TYR A 104 -13.29 -0.67 5.21
CA TYR A 104 -11.95 -0.19 5.60
C TYR A 104 -11.94 0.85 6.70
N GLU A 105 -13.08 1.43 7.07
CA GLU A 105 -13.14 2.48 8.10
C GLU A 105 -12.52 2.03 9.43
N GLY A 106 -12.86 0.83 9.89
CA GLY A 106 -12.31 0.25 11.13
C GLY A 106 -10.80 0.02 11.04
N TYR A 107 -10.34 -0.54 9.91
CA TYR A 107 -8.91 -0.76 9.68
C TYR A 107 -8.11 0.55 9.60
N LEU A 108 -8.63 1.58 8.93
CA LEU A 108 -7.93 2.86 8.82
C LEU A 108 -7.76 3.54 10.19
N LYS A 109 -8.77 3.47 11.06
CA LYS A 109 -8.67 3.94 12.45
C LYS A 109 -7.60 3.16 13.22
N GLU A 110 -7.67 1.82 13.18
CA GLU A 110 -6.70 0.93 13.83
C GLU A 110 -5.29 1.20 13.31
N TRP A 111 -5.09 1.27 11.99
CA TRP A 111 -3.77 1.49 11.40
C TRP A 111 -3.15 2.82 11.81
N TYR A 112 -3.96 3.90 11.90
CA TYR A 112 -3.50 5.19 12.40
C TYR A 112 -3.05 5.10 13.87
N GLU A 113 -3.84 4.46 14.72
CA GLU A 113 -3.54 4.24 16.14
C GLU A 113 -2.30 3.34 16.33
N GLU A 114 -2.11 2.35 15.45
CA GLU A 114 -0.94 1.46 15.45
C GLU A 114 0.31 2.09 14.80
N GLY A 115 0.25 3.36 14.39
CA GLY A 115 1.40 4.15 13.99
C GLY A 115 1.66 4.20 12.49
N LEU A 116 0.71 3.82 11.64
CA LEU A 116 0.81 4.13 10.21
C LEU A 116 0.72 5.65 10.03
N THR A 117 1.77 6.26 9.48
CA THR A 117 1.87 7.72 9.33
C THR A 117 1.44 8.20 7.96
N THR A 118 1.72 7.40 6.93
CA THR A 118 1.60 7.83 5.53
C THR A 118 0.97 6.75 4.67
N ILE A 119 0.03 7.13 3.82
CA ILE A 119 -0.48 6.28 2.75
C ILE A 119 0.01 6.84 1.42
N THR A 120 0.74 6.02 0.67
CA THR A 120 1.21 6.35 -0.67
C THR A 120 0.29 5.75 -1.70
N ILE A 121 -0.36 6.62 -2.48
CA ILE A 121 -1.32 6.25 -3.51
C ILE A 121 -0.63 6.23 -4.85
N SER A 122 -0.67 5.10 -5.55
CA SER A 122 -0.17 4.97 -6.91
C SER A 122 -1.18 5.55 -7.89
N VAL A 123 -0.75 6.53 -8.71
CA VAL A 123 -1.59 7.21 -9.72
C VAL A 123 -0.79 7.43 -11.00
N VAL A 124 -1.47 7.67 -12.11
CA VAL A 124 -0.85 8.08 -13.39
C VAL A 124 -1.43 9.40 -13.91
N SER A 125 -2.61 9.78 -13.44
CA SER A 125 -3.31 11.01 -13.85
C SER A 125 -4.19 11.53 -12.71
N ASN A 126 -4.56 12.80 -12.78
CA ASN A 126 -5.61 13.38 -11.94
C ASN A 126 -7.02 13.07 -12.45
N ARG A 127 -7.15 12.50 -13.66
CA ARG A 127 -8.42 12.11 -14.28
C ARG A 127 -8.74 10.64 -13.98
N PRO A 128 -9.89 10.34 -13.35
CA PRO A 128 -10.28 8.97 -13.01
C PRO A 128 -10.33 8.02 -14.22
N GLU A 129 -10.86 8.49 -15.35
CA GLU A 129 -10.99 7.69 -16.57
C GLU A 129 -9.64 7.29 -17.18
N VAL A 130 -8.59 8.12 -17.02
CA VAL A 130 -7.23 7.80 -17.47
C VAL A 130 -6.61 6.75 -16.55
N ASN A 131 -6.75 6.91 -15.25
CA ASN A 131 -6.30 5.93 -14.28
C ASN A 131 -7.00 4.57 -14.51
N GLN A 132 -8.32 4.56 -14.69
CA GLN A 132 -9.09 3.34 -14.94
C GLN A 132 -8.58 2.59 -16.18
N LYS A 133 -8.35 3.31 -17.27
CA LYS A 133 -7.84 2.75 -18.52
C LYS A 133 -6.44 2.14 -18.37
N ILE A 134 -5.59 2.74 -17.54
CA ILE A 134 -4.19 2.31 -17.37
C ILE A 134 -4.05 1.24 -16.29
N TYR A 135 -4.71 1.40 -15.15
CA TYR A 135 -4.68 0.39 -14.09
C TYR A 135 -5.48 -0.86 -14.42
N MET A 136 -6.47 -0.75 -15.32
CA MET A 136 -7.36 -1.86 -15.70
C MET A 136 -7.83 -2.65 -14.48
N PRO A 137 -8.55 -1.98 -13.53
CA PRO A 137 -9.03 -2.66 -12.34
C PRO A 137 -10.08 -3.71 -12.70
N ASN A 138 -10.18 -4.77 -11.92
CA ASN A 138 -11.28 -5.74 -12.01
C ASN A 138 -12.57 -5.14 -11.39
N SER A 139 -12.98 -3.99 -11.93
CA SER A 139 -14.16 -3.24 -11.50
C SER A 139 -14.59 -2.26 -12.60
N ASP A 140 -15.90 -2.12 -12.79
CA ASP A 140 -16.48 -1.14 -13.71
C ASP A 140 -16.34 0.31 -13.20
N LYS A 141 -16.02 0.48 -11.92
CA LYS A 141 -15.83 1.79 -11.29
C LYS A 141 -14.36 2.00 -10.95
N TYR A 142 -13.89 3.22 -11.16
CA TYR A 142 -12.60 3.67 -10.67
C TYR A 142 -12.80 4.75 -9.60
N ILE A 143 -11.73 5.00 -8.85
CA ILE A 143 -11.74 5.92 -7.71
C ILE A 143 -11.78 7.38 -8.14
N ASP A 144 -12.54 8.20 -7.45
CA ASP A 144 -12.34 9.65 -7.42
C ASP A 144 -11.17 9.95 -6.47
N LEU A 145 -10.04 10.39 -7.05
CA LEU A 145 -8.84 10.66 -6.28
C LEU A 145 -9.03 11.78 -5.25
N THR A 146 -9.79 12.83 -5.59
CA THR A 146 -10.05 13.95 -4.70
C THR A 146 -10.86 13.51 -3.48
N ASP A 147 -11.90 12.71 -3.72
CA ASP A 147 -12.73 12.15 -2.66
C ASP A 147 -11.95 11.17 -1.77
N LEU A 148 -11.12 10.32 -2.37
CA LEU A 148 -10.24 9.40 -1.62
C LEU A 148 -9.23 10.16 -0.76
N ILE A 149 -8.60 11.21 -1.28
CA ILE A 149 -7.66 12.05 -0.53
C ILE A 149 -8.34 12.66 0.69
N LYS A 150 -9.52 13.27 0.52
CA LYS A 150 -10.28 13.84 1.64
C LYS A 150 -10.66 12.78 2.67
N TYR A 151 -11.09 11.62 2.20
CA TYR A 151 -11.45 10.51 3.06
C TYR A 151 -10.27 10.03 3.92
N LEU A 152 -9.11 9.77 3.31
CA LEU A 152 -7.93 9.33 4.04
C LEU A 152 -7.37 10.40 4.98
N HIS A 153 -7.38 11.67 4.57
CA HIS A 153 -6.99 12.76 5.46
C HIS A 153 -7.90 12.91 6.69
N SER A 154 -9.17 12.53 6.59
CA SER A 154 -10.09 12.60 7.74
C SER A 154 -9.69 11.67 8.90
N PHE A 155 -8.85 10.66 8.64
CA PHE A 155 -8.26 9.79 9.67
C PHE A 155 -6.92 10.30 10.22
N GLY A 156 -6.37 11.38 9.66
CA GLY A 156 -5.09 11.97 10.08
C GLY A 156 -3.86 11.55 9.28
N PHE A 157 -4.00 10.71 8.25
CA PHE A 157 -2.85 10.27 7.45
C PHE A 157 -2.22 11.39 6.64
N SER A 158 -0.89 11.41 6.59
CA SER A 158 -0.17 12.06 5.50
C SER A 158 -0.34 11.28 4.21
N LEU A 159 -0.45 11.98 3.07
CA LEU A 159 -0.62 11.32 1.78
C LEU A 159 0.52 11.65 0.84
N ARG A 160 1.00 10.65 0.13
CA ARG A 160 1.98 10.78 -0.95
C ARG A 160 1.39 10.20 -2.23
N LEU A 161 1.47 10.95 -3.32
CA LEU A 161 1.12 10.45 -4.64
C LEU A 161 2.38 10.00 -5.36
N THR A 162 2.38 8.79 -5.89
CA THR A 162 3.45 8.27 -6.74
C THR A 162 2.93 8.03 -8.14
N CYS A 163 3.64 8.58 -9.13
CA CYS A 163 3.28 8.44 -10.53
C CYS A 163 4.37 7.69 -11.28
N VAL A 164 3.96 6.64 -12.01
CA VAL A 164 4.84 5.95 -12.95
C VAL A 164 4.78 6.66 -14.30
N CYS A 165 5.86 7.34 -14.65
CA CYS A 165 5.98 8.06 -15.92
C CYS A 165 6.51 7.10 -17.01
N CYS A 166 5.64 6.61 -17.86
CA CYS A 166 6.00 5.78 -19.01
C CYS A 166 5.81 6.53 -20.32
N LYS A 167 6.75 6.36 -21.26
CA LYS A 167 6.60 6.86 -22.62
C LYS A 167 5.29 6.34 -23.23
N ASN A 168 4.52 7.19 -23.86
CA ASN A 168 3.19 6.92 -24.48
C ASN A 168 2.04 6.62 -23.50
N MET A 169 2.21 6.78 -22.18
CA MET A 169 1.11 6.68 -21.21
C MET A 169 0.65 8.05 -20.69
N MET A 170 1.48 9.07 -20.84
CA MET A 170 1.23 10.44 -20.35
C MET A 170 0.74 11.41 -21.42
N ASP A 171 0.70 11.00 -22.68
CA ASP A 171 0.35 11.85 -23.82
C ASP A 171 -1.15 11.81 -24.19
N THR A 172 -2.02 11.47 -23.22
CA THR A 172 -3.49 11.38 -23.46
C THR A 172 -4.26 12.41 -22.65
#